data_3fa9bf286ac6d9e129fad5a94470ac4a
#
_entry.id   3fa9bf286ac6d9e129fad5a94470ac4a
#
_cell.length_a   1.000
_cell.length_b   1.000
_cell.length_c   1.000
_cell.angle_alpha   90.00
_cell.angle_beta   90.00
_cell.angle_gamma   90.00
#
_symmetry.space_group_name_H-M   'P 1'
#
loop_
_entity.id
_entity.type
_entity.pdbx_description
1 polymer ?
#
loop_
_entity_poly.entity_id
_entity_poly.type
_entity_poly.pdbx_seq_one_letter_code
_entity_poly.pdbx_strand_id
1 'polypeptide(L)'
;VLLDQLKQILSAESTITNDKVSAELQEYLNYIYSKAVSSELLLKKQINTDDKTYIRYQNNEISMSEFFRYAITKNWISTSSFSDKDTYYSTSELYTMFLEYLFHQVESDTAFKNMIYHTLVFDNIISGKDICLLLFDQHIIEYNESSISKLQNGRISAFQFMYDLIDNLEITPGQLGLEPCSGSIVITDVNNGTTKALVTYPSYDNNMLANKIEYDYYSTLLNSSAYPLLNRPTSQVTTTGSTFKPLSALIGLGEGIVNTDTKIKDLGIFELIVPSPRCWKYPGNHGSINLSQAIMHSCNYYF
;
A
#
# COMPACT_ATOMS: atom_id res chain seq x y z
N VAL A 1 17.68 19.33 -4.51
CA VAL A 1 16.70 20.41 -4.26
C VAL A 1 15.82 20.08 -3.06
N LEU A 2 14.95 19.04 -3.06
CA LEU A 2 14.07 18.72 -1.91
C LEU A 2 14.87 18.39 -0.64
N LEU A 3 15.86 17.52 -0.73
CA LEU A 3 16.73 17.19 0.41
C LEU A 3 17.48 18.42 0.95
N ASP A 4 17.93 19.32 0.08
CA ASP A 4 18.60 20.55 0.49
C ASP A 4 17.64 21.49 1.21
N GLN A 5 16.39 21.58 0.74
CA GLN A 5 15.34 22.33 1.44
C GLN A 5 15.05 21.76 2.82
N LEU A 6 14.91 20.43 2.94
CA LEU A 6 14.69 19.78 4.24
C LEU A 6 15.88 19.97 5.19
N LYS A 7 17.12 19.86 4.69
CA LYS A 7 18.34 20.16 5.44
C LYS A 7 18.39 21.61 5.90
N GLN A 8 17.95 22.56 5.06
CA GLN A 8 17.88 23.96 5.40
C GLN A 8 16.82 24.25 6.49
N ILE A 9 15.61 23.64 6.37
CA ILE A 9 14.54 23.77 7.38
C ILE A 9 14.97 23.19 8.72
N LEU A 10 15.76 22.12 8.72
CA LEU A 10 16.29 21.47 9.93
C LEU A 10 17.66 22.02 10.36
N SER A 11 18.21 23.04 9.70
CA SER A 11 19.47 23.63 10.14
C SER A 11 19.38 24.22 11.55
N ALA A 12 20.51 24.33 12.24
CA ALA A 12 20.55 24.81 13.62
C ALA A 12 20.02 26.26 13.79
N GLU A 13 20.06 27.05 12.73
CA GLU A 13 19.62 28.45 12.73
C GLU A 13 18.14 28.60 12.31
N SER A 14 17.51 27.52 11.88
CA SER A 14 16.13 27.57 11.38
C SER A 14 15.12 27.75 12.50
N THR A 15 14.25 28.73 12.33
CA THR A 15 13.08 28.98 13.20
C THR A 15 11.76 28.65 12.50
N ILE A 16 11.82 27.97 11.34
CA ILE A 16 10.65 27.64 10.54
C ILE A 16 9.86 26.52 11.24
N THR A 17 8.63 26.81 11.61
CA THR A 17 7.70 25.87 12.22
C THR A 17 6.97 25.04 11.16
N ASN A 18 6.50 23.85 11.52
CA ASN A 18 5.87 22.94 10.56
C ASN A 18 4.65 23.53 9.84
N ASP A 19 3.87 24.38 10.51
CA ASP A 19 2.70 25.06 9.96
C ASP A 19 3.03 26.15 8.91
N LYS A 20 4.30 26.56 8.83
CA LYS A 20 4.78 27.60 7.89
C LYS A 20 5.38 27.04 6.61
N VAL A 21 5.46 25.74 6.46
CA VAL A 21 5.90 25.09 5.22
C VAL A 21 4.71 24.55 4.44
N SER A 22 4.91 24.25 3.16
CA SER A 22 3.86 23.62 2.34
C SER A 22 3.39 22.29 2.93
N ALA A 23 2.14 21.88 2.62
CA ALA A 23 1.60 20.61 3.09
C ALA A 23 2.49 19.43 2.69
N GLU A 24 3.06 19.47 1.50
CA GLU A 24 4.01 18.48 1.01
C GLU A 24 5.27 18.41 1.88
N LEU A 25 5.90 19.54 2.18
CA LEU A 25 7.09 19.58 3.06
C LEU A 25 6.75 19.14 4.49
N GLN A 26 5.53 19.38 4.96
CA GLN A 26 5.05 18.88 6.25
C GLN A 26 5.04 17.35 6.29
N GLU A 27 4.63 16.68 5.21
CA GLU A 27 4.64 15.22 5.12
C GLU A 27 6.07 14.67 5.24
N TYR A 28 7.03 15.28 4.55
CA TYR A 28 8.44 14.90 4.66
C TYR A 28 9.02 15.16 6.06
N LEU A 29 8.71 16.28 6.68
CA LEU A 29 9.15 16.58 8.05
C LEU A 29 8.54 15.60 9.06
N ASN A 30 7.26 15.26 8.91
CA ASN A 30 6.59 14.26 9.74
C ASN A 30 7.22 12.87 9.55
N TYR A 31 7.61 12.53 8.32
CA TYR A 31 8.34 11.30 8.05
C TYR A 31 9.71 11.28 8.76
N ILE A 32 10.49 12.36 8.65
CA ILE A 32 11.79 12.50 9.33
C ILE A 32 11.65 12.35 10.84
N TYR A 33 10.64 13.01 11.44
CA TYR A 33 10.34 12.84 12.86
C TYR A 33 10.01 11.40 13.22
N SER A 34 9.14 10.76 12.43
CA SER A 34 8.75 9.37 12.64
C SER A 34 9.94 8.41 12.49
N LYS A 35 10.85 8.71 11.57
CA LYS A 35 12.09 7.94 11.38
C LYS A 35 13.02 8.10 12.58
N ALA A 36 13.18 9.31 13.11
CA ALA A 36 13.96 9.54 14.32
C ALA A 36 13.41 8.75 15.52
N VAL A 37 12.08 8.60 15.61
CA VAL A 37 11.44 7.76 16.66
C VAL A 37 11.64 6.27 16.39
N SER A 38 11.39 5.81 15.17
CA SER A 38 11.42 4.37 14.83
C SER A 38 12.84 3.78 14.84
N SER A 39 13.86 4.61 14.57
CA SER A 39 15.27 4.23 14.66
C SER A 39 15.85 4.39 16.08
N GLU A 40 14.99 4.67 17.07
CA GLU A 40 15.39 4.90 18.47
C GLU A 40 16.42 6.03 18.68
N LEU A 41 16.54 6.93 17.69
CA LEU A 41 17.32 8.15 17.85
C LEU A 41 16.61 9.13 18.77
N LEU A 42 15.29 9.34 18.57
CA LEU A 42 14.45 10.10 19.49
C LEU A 42 13.73 9.12 20.44
N LEU A 43 14.13 9.14 21.70
CA LEU A 43 13.62 8.26 22.75
C LEU A 43 12.25 8.72 23.25
N LYS A 44 11.22 8.56 22.43
CA LYS A 44 9.86 9.08 22.66
C LYS A 44 9.31 8.74 24.05
N LYS A 45 9.66 7.58 24.59
CA LYS A 45 9.22 7.14 25.94
C LYS A 45 9.87 7.95 27.08
N GLN A 46 10.97 8.64 26.83
CA GLN A 46 11.68 9.45 27.81
C GLN A 46 11.23 10.91 27.79
N ILE A 47 10.46 11.30 26.77
CA ILE A 47 9.94 12.68 26.66
C ILE A 47 8.89 12.89 27.77
N ASN A 48 9.15 13.91 28.60
CA ASN A 48 8.13 14.37 29.56
C ASN A 48 7.06 15.16 28.77
N THR A 49 5.85 14.63 28.74
CA THR A 49 4.71 15.25 28.02
C THR A 49 4.27 16.60 28.61
N ASP A 50 4.60 16.87 29.90
CA ASP A 50 4.30 18.14 30.57
C ASP A 50 5.44 19.16 30.41
N ASP A 51 6.49 18.83 29.68
CA ASP A 51 7.59 19.75 29.41
C ASP A 51 7.13 20.91 28.53
N LYS A 52 7.39 22.13 28.97
CA LYS A 52 6.93 23.34 28.29
C LYS A 52 7.46 23.47 26.86
N THR A 53 8.69 23.04 26.61
CA THR A 53 9.28 23.11 25.26
C THR A 53 8.68 22.05 24.36
N TYR A 54 8.42 20.85 24.88
CA TYR A 54 7.69 19.82 24.14
C TYR A 54 6.27 20.27 23.77
N ILE A 55 5.53 20.87 24.70
CA ILE A 55 4.18 21.40 24.46
C ILE A 55 4.24 22.51 23.38
N ARG A 56 5.20 23.42 23.45
CA ARG A 56 5.39 24.46 22.43
C ARG A 56 5.66 23.88 21.04
N TYR A 57 6.46 22.81 20.97
CA TYR A 57 6.68 22.09 19.70
C TYR A 57 5.39 21.47 19.17
N GLN A 58 4.60 20.81 20.02
CA GLN A 58 3.33 20.21 19.62
C GLN A 58 2.32 21.26 19.12
N ASN A 59 2.40 22.48 19.66
CA ASN A 59 1.56 23.61 19.26
C ASN A 59 2.11 24.40 18.04
N ASN A 60 3.18 23.92 17.40
CA ASN A 60 3.89 24.63 16.32
C ASN A 60 4.42 26.04 16.71
N GLU A 61 4.73 26.25 17.99
CA GLU A 61 5.30 27.53 18.46
C GLU A 61 6.82 27.59 18.31
N ILE A 62 7.46 26.45 18.12
CA ILE A 62 8.89 26.31 17.87
C ILE A 62 9.15 25.35 16.72
N SER A 63 10.30 25.50 16.06
CA SER A 63 10.70 24.62 14.96
C SER A 63 11.10 23.23 15.43
N MET A 64 11.08 22.25 14.52
CA MET A 64 11.61 20.91 14.77
C MET A 64 13.11 20.95 15.09
N SER A 65 13.85 21.87 14.48
CA SER A 65 15.26 22.11 14.78
C SER A 65 15.46 22.53 16.23
N GLU A 66 14.68 23.51 16.71
CA GLU A 66 14.74 23.98 18.09
C GLU A 66 14.36 22.86 19.07
N PHE A 67 13.34 22.08 18.74
CA PHE A 67 12.91 20.94 19.54
C PHE A 67 14.00 19.86 19.62
N PHE A 68 14.62 19.46 18.52
CA PHE A 68 15.66 18.43 18.55
C PHE A 68 16.93 18.90 19.32
N ARG A 69 17.34 20.16 19.17
CA ARG A 69 18.42 20.71 19.97
C ARG A 69 18.13 20.68 21.46
N TYR A 70 16.90 21.04 21.83
CA TYR A 70 16.45 20.92 23.23
C TYR A 70 16.42 19.47 23.68
N ALA A 71 15.94 18.54 22.86
CA ALA A 71 15.90 17.12 23.15
C ALA A 71 17.30 16.52 23.43
N ILE A 72 18.35 17.02 22.76
CA ILE A 72 19.74 16.64 23.06
C ILE A 72 20.10 17.06 24.50
N THR A 73 19.77 18.29 24.91
CA THR A 73 20.08 18.77 26.27
C THR A 73 19.35 18.01 27.37
N LYS A 74 18.23 17.35 27.02
CA LYS A 74 17.41 16.54 27.93
C LYS A 74 17.72 15.06 27.86
N ASN A 75 18.71 14.65 27.08
CA ASN A 75 19.03 13.25 26.81
C ASN A 75 17.84 12.45 26.23
N TRP A 76 16.93 13.13 25.52
CA TRP A 76 15.85 12.47 24.77
C TRP A 76 16.30 11.98 23.40
N ILE A 77 17.49 12.40 22.96
CA ILE A 77 18.16 11.87 21.77
C ILE A 77 19.28 10.94 22.22
N SER A 78 19.28 9.73 21.67
CA SER A 78 20.35 8.75 21.84
C SER A 78 21.52 9.12 20.95
N THR A 79 22.66 9.42 21.56
CA THR A 79 23.88 9.80 20.83
C THR A 79 24.80 8.62 20.52
N SER A 80 24.49 7.44 21.05
CA SER A 80 25.35 6.25 20.99
C SER A 80 25.67 5.74 19.58
N SER A 81 24.84 6.10 18.60
CA SER A 81 24.98 5.65 17.20
C SER A 81 25.84 6.58 16.33
N PHE A 82 26.11 7.80 16.79
CA PHE A 82 26.79 8.82 15.98
C PHE A 82 27.83 9.65 16.74
N SER A 83 28.03 9.41 18.04
CA SER A 83 29.07 10.11 18.83
C SER A 83 29.94 9.11 19.58
N ASP A 84 31.18 9.49 19.82
CA ASP A 84 32.15 8.71 20.60
C ASP A 84 31.96 8.96 22.10
N LYS A 85 31.96 7.91 22.91
CA LYS A 85 31.67 7.99 24.37
C LYS A 85 32.76 8.71 25.17
N ASP A 86 33.96 8.72 24.64
CA ASP A 86 35.13 9.26 25.34
C ASP A 86 35.45 10.69 24.94
N THR A 87 34.64 11.29 24.04
CA THR A 87 34.85 12.64 23.53
C THR A 87 33.72 13.58 23.99
N TYR A 88 34.12 14.77 24.46
CA TYR A 88 33.15 15.79 24.83
C TYR A 88 32.73 16.60 23.57
N TYR A 89 31.44 16.69 23.36
CA TYR A 89 30.83 17.47 22.27
C TYR A 89 29.90 18.54 22.82
N SER A 90 29.89 19.70 22.22
CA SER A 90 28.86 20.71 22.46
C SER A 90 27.50 20.27 21.92
N THR A 91 26.44 20.89 22.40
CA THR A 91 25.06 20.63 21.87
C THR A 91 24.97 20.90 20.37
N SER A 92 25.69 21.89 19.86
CA SER A 92 25.70 22.23 18.44
C SER A 92 26.37 21.14 17.59
N GLU A 93 27.51 20.62 18.06
CA GLU A 93 28.21 19.52 17.38
C GLU A 93 27.36 18.25 17.38
N LEU A 94 26.79 17.89 18.54
CA LEU A 94 25.88 16.74 18.64
C LEU A 94 24.67 16.88 17.71
N TYR A 95 24.13 18.09 17.57
CA TYR A 95 23.01 18.34 16.68
C TYR A 95 23.39 18.16 15.20
N THR A 96 24.55 18.65 14.79
CA THR A 96 25.07 18.44 13.44
C THR A 96 25.25 16.96 13.13
N MET A 97 25.93 16.24 14.02
CA MET A 97 26.14 14.79 13.89
C MET A 97 24.82 14.01 13.87
N PHE A 98 23.86 14.40 14.71
CA PHE A 98 22.52 13.83 14.74
C PHE A 98 21.80 14.01 13.39
N LEU A 99 21.82 15.21 12.82
CA LEU A 99 21.19 15.48 11.53
C LEU A 99 21.85 14.69 10.40
N GLU A 100 23.17 14.65 10.35
CA GLU A 100 23.91 13.89 9.34
C GLU A 100 23.52 12.40 9.40
N TYR A 101 23.52 11.83 10.60
CA TYR A 101 23.15 10.45 10.80
C TYR A 101 21.67 10.18 10.44
N LEU A 102 20.75 11.05 10.87
CA LEU A 102 19.33 10.94 10.59
C LEU A 102 19.07 11.04 9.09
N PHE A 103 19.66 11.99 8.39
CA PHE A 103 19.52 12.12 6.94
C PHE A 103 20.08 10.91 6.20
N HIS A 104 21.21 10.36 6.63
CA HIS A 104 21.74 9.14 6.05
C HIS A 104 20.75 7.96 6.18
N GLN A 105 20.08 7.83 7.33
CA GLN A 105 19.02 6.84 7.55
C GLN A 105 17.80 7.08 6.65
N VAL A 106 17.40 8.34 6.49
CA VAL A 106 16.25 8.74 5.67
C VAL A 106 16.54 8.53 4.19
N GLU A 107 17.71 8.94 3.70
CA GLU A 107 18.12 8.81 2.29
C GLU A 107 18.25 7.35 1.85
N SER A 108 18.60 6.45 2.75
CA SER A 108 18.67 5.02 2.48
C SER A 108 17.30 4.32 2.54
N ASP A 109 16.29 4.96 3.13
CA ASP A 109 14.98 4.35 3.38
C ASP A 109 14.12 4.27 2.11
N THR A 110 13.63 3.06 1.80
CA THR A 110 12.81 2.80 0.62
C THR A 110 11.48 3.56 0.66
N ALA A 111 10.86 3.69 1.85
CA ALA A 111 9.59 4.40 1.97
C ALA A 111 9.76 5.89 1.69
N PHE A 112 10.85 6.51 2.16
CA PHE A 112 11.18 7.90 1.83
C PHE A 112 11.44 8.11 0.34
N LYS A 113 12.20 7.20 -0.29
CA LYS A 113 12.41 7.22 -1.75
C LYS A 113 11.10 7.14 -2.50
N ASN A 114 10.18 6.26 -2.08
CA ASN A 114 8.87 6.14 -2.70
C ASN A 114 8.04 7.41 -2.56
N MET A 115 8.11 8.11 -1.42
CA MET A 115 7.46 9.43 -1.26
C MET A 115 8.01 10.44 -2.29
N ILE A 116 9.33 10.49 -2.47
CA ILE A 116 9.96 11.37 -3.48
C ILE A 116 9.50 11.01 -4.89
N TYR A 117 9.51 9.73 -5.24
CA TYR A 117 9.06 9.28 -6.57
C TYR A 117 7.59 9.63 -6.80
N HIS A 118 6.73 9.44 -5.80
CA HIS A 118 5.33 9.82 -5.87
C HIS A 118 5.16 11.31 -6.20
N THR A 119 5.86 12.18 -5.47
CA THR A 119 5.85 13.62 -5.71
C THR A 119 6.33 13.96 -7.12
N LEU A 120 7.47 13.39 -7.57
CA LEU A 120 8.03 13.65 -8.88
C LEU A 120 7.07 13.27 -10.02
N VAL A 121 6.32 12.19 -9.86
CA VAL A 121 5.31 11.74 -10.83
C VAL A 121 4.05 12.58 -10.74
N PHE A 122 3.56 12.88 -9.54
CA PHE A 122 2.33 13.66 -9.33
C PHE A 122 2.47 15.10 -9.85
N ASP A 123 3.64 15.71 -9.66
CA ASP A 123 3.95 17.06 -10.16
C ASP A 123 4.36 17.08 -11.64
N ASN A 124 4.27 15.95 -12.34
CA ASN A 124 4.70 15.80 -13.74
C ASN A 124 6.17 16.20 -14.00
N ILE A 125 7.04 16.13 -13.00
CA ILE A 125 8.48 16.31 -13.19
C ILE A 125 9.05 15.11 -13.94
N ILE A 126 8.54 13.89 -13.60
CA ILE A 126 8.72 12.67 -14.38
C ILE A 126 7.39 12.39 -15.09
N SER A 127 7.39 12.50 -16.40
CA SER A 127 6.20 12.26 -17.22
C SER A 127 5.93 10.77 -17.40
N GLY A 128 4.68 10.40 -17.72
CA GLY A 128 4.35 9.03 -18.09
C GLY A 128 5.16 8.51 -19.29
N LYS A 129 5.55 9.41 -20.21
CA LYS A 129 6.45 9.08 -21.32
C LYS A 129 7.84 8.65 -20.83
N ASP A 130 8.39 9.39 -19.86
CA ASP A 130 9.70 9.09 -19.30
C ASP A 130 9.67 7.72 -18.58
N ILE A 131 8.58 7.41 -17.87
CA ILE A 131 8.37 6.10 -17.27
C ILE A 131 8.33 4.99 -18.33
N CYS A 132 7.57 5.19 -19.42
CA CYS A 132 7.53 4.21 -20.51
C CYS A 132 8.91 3.98 -21.15
N LEU A 133 9.72 5.02 -21.30
CA LEU A 133 11.08 4.89 -21.82
C LEU A 133 12.00 4.15 -20.86
N LEU A 134 11.87 4.35 -19.56
CA LEU A 134 12.62 3.61 -18.54
C LEU A 134 12.34 2.10 -18.57
N LEU A 135 11.15 1.64 -19.01
CA LEU A 135 10.85 0.22 -19.12
C LEU A 135 11.74 -0.47 -20.16
N PHE A 136 12.11 0.23 -21.23
CA PHE A 136 13.08 -0.25 -22.21
C PHE A 136 14.51 -0.28 -21.65
N ASP A 137 14.93 0.80 -20.98
CA ASP A 137 16.26 0.91 -20.38
C ASP A 137 16.52 -0.13 -19.30
N GLN A 138 15.49 -0.50 -18.55
CA GLN A 138 15.54 -1.53 -17.51
C GLN A 138 15.29 -2.95 -18.03
N HIS A 139 15.13 -3.13 -19.34
CA HIS A 139 14.85 -4.42 -19.98
C HIS A 139 13.60 -5.14 -19.44
N ILE A 140 12.62 -4.37 -18.96
CA ILE A 140 11.32 -4.92 -18.51
C ILE A 140 10.48 -5.30 -19.73
N ILE A 141 10.61 -4.56 -20.82
CA ILE A 141 10.02 -4.85 -22.13
C ILE A 141 11.12 -4.94 -23.18
N GLU A 142 10.85 -5.69 -24.25
CA GLU A 142 11.80 -5.84 -25.35
C GLU A 142 12.04 -4.52 -26.07
N TYR A 143 13.31 -4.25 -26.43
CA TYR A 143 13.69 -3.04 -27.13
C TYR A 143 13.01 -2.94 -28.49
N ASN A 144 12.33 -1.82 -28.75
CA ASN A 144 11.62 -1.56 -29.99
C ASN A 144 11.80 -0.11 -30.41
N GLU A 145 12.68 0.12 -31.37
CA GLU A 145 13.04 1.45 -31.89
C GLU A 145 11.81 2.22 -32.42
N SER A 146 10.89 1.53 -33.11
CA SER A 146 9.66 2.14 -33.62
C SER A 146 8.77 2.65 -32.52
N SER A 147 8.60 1.88 -31.45
CA SER A 147 7.78 2.25 -30.27
C SER A 147 8.42 3.40 -29.49
N ILE A 148 9.73 3.35 -29.28
CA ILE A 148 10.49 4.42 -28.64
C ILE A 148 10.34 5.72 -29.44
N SER A 149 10.52 5.69 -30.76
CA SER A 149 10.37 6.86 -31.63
C SER A 149 8.95 7.43 -31.58
N LYS A 150 7.92 6.58 -31.57
CA LYS A 150 6.52 7.04 -31.46
C LYS A 150 6.24 7.72 -30.12
N LEU A 151 6.77 7.20 -29.02
CA LEU A 151 6.67 7.81 -27.70
C LEU A 151 7.39 9.16 -27.61
N GLN A 152 8.65 9.19 -28.09
CA GLN A 152 9.46 10.41 -28.06
C GLN A 152 8.84 11.55 -28.89
N ASN A 153 8.30 11.21 -30.05
CA ASN A 153 7.68 12.18 -30.96
C ASN A 153 6.21 12.48 -30.63
N GLY A 154 5.66 11.91 -29.55
CA GLY A 154 4.27 12.13 -29.12
C GLY A 154 3.22 11.56 -30.08
N ARG A 155 3.59 10.63 -30.98
CA ARG A 155 2.65 9.95 -31.89
C ARG A 155 1.78 8.92 -31.18
N ILE A 156 2.23 8.44 -30.03
CA ILE A 156 1.45 7.60 -29.13
C ILE A 156 1.57 8.19 -27.71
N SER A 157 0.47 8.21 -26.96
CA SER A 157 0.51 8.63 -25.57
C SER A 157 1.06 7.51 -24.67
N ALA A 158 1.62 7.87 -23.51
CA ALA A 158 2.06 6.88 -22.54
C ALA A 158 0.92 5.93 -22.13
N PHE A 159 -0.29 6.45 -21.96
CA PHE A 159 -1.49 5.66 -21.65
C PHE A 159 -1.76 4.61 -22.74
N GLN A 160 -1.84 5.04 -24.02
CA GLN A 160 -2.11 4.13 -25.11
C GLN A 160 -1.01 3.09 -25.28
N PHE A 161 0.24 3.50 -25.13
CA PHE A 161 1.39 2.56 -25.18
C PHE A 161 1.29 1.48 -24.10
N MET A 162 1.01 1.86 -22.85
CA MET A 162 0.85 0.91 -21.74
C MET A 162 -0.38 0.03 -21.93
N TYR A 163 -1.49 0.61 -22.43
CA TYR A 163 -2.69 -0.15 -22.75
C TYR A 163 -2.40 -1.25 -23.77
N ASP A 164 -1.71 -0.91 -24.86
CA ASP A 164 -1.37 -1.85 -25.93
C ASP A 164 -0.47 -2.99 -25.39
N LEU A 165 0.52 -2.68 -24.54
CA LEU A 165 1.38 -3.69 -23.92
C LEU A 165 0.60 -4.67 -23.03
N ILE A 166 -0.36 -4.17 -22.26
CA ILE A 166 -1.20 -5.00 -21.38
C ILE A 166 -2.18 -5.84 -22.22
N ASP A 167 -2.83 -5.24 -23.22
CA ASP A 167 -3.81 -5.90 -24.08
C ASP A 167 -3.17 -7.02 -24.91
N ASN A 168 -1.95 -6.79 -25.38
CA ASN A 168 -1.15 -7.79 -26.11
C ASN A 168 -0.41 -8.80 -25.22
N LEU A 169 -0.56 -8.69 -23.88
CA LEU A 169 0.17 -9.52 -22.89
C LEU A 169 1.70 -9.42 -22.99
N GLU A 170 2.21 -8.29 -23.48
CA GLU A 170 3.65 -8.02 -23.56
C GLU A 170 4.25 -7.59 -22.20
N ILE A 171 3.41 -7.12 -21.27
CA ILE A 171 3.79 -6.77 -19.92
C ILE A 171 2.74 -7.27 -18.92
N THR A 172 3.20 -7.72 -17.77
CA THR A 172 2.33 -8.16 -16.68
C THR A 172 2.26 -7.11 -15.57
N PRO A 173 1.18 -7.07 -14.78
CA PRO A 173 1.10 -6.20 -13.60
C PRO A 173 2.28 -6.38 -12.64
N GLY A 174 2.77 -7.60 -12.46
CA GLY A 174 3.92 -7.90 -11.60
C GLY A 174 5.22 -7.22 -12.07
N GLN A 175 5.45 -7.15 -13.40
CA GLN A 175 6.61 -6.44 -13.97
C GLN A 175 6.54 -4.93 -13.76
N LEU A 176 5.34 -4.38 -13.56
CA LEU A 176 5.11 -2.97 -13.23
C LEU A 176 5.21 -2.68 -11.72
N GLY A 177 5.57 -3.65 -10.89
CA GLY A 177 5.58 -3.50 -9.44
C GLY A 177 4.19 -3.31 -8.82
N LEU A 178 3.13 -3.52 -9.61
CA LEU A 178 1.77 -3.52 -9.09
C LEU A 178 1.52 -4.82 -8.34
N GLU A 179 0.79 -4.75 -7.23
CA GLU A 179 0.32 -5.96 -6.56
C GLU A 179 -0.54 -6.75 -7.53
N PRO A 180 -0.12 -7.93 -7.97
CA PRO A 180 -0.89 -8.69 -8.93
C PRO A 180 -2.18 -9.15 -8.26
N CYS A 181 -3.31 -8.94 -8.93
CA CYS A 181 -4.53 -9.65 -8.55
C CYS A 181 -4.23 -11.14 -8.48
N SER A 182 -4.70 -11.79 -7.44
CA SER A 182 -4.55 -13.22 -7.30
C SER A 182 -5.91 -13.92 -7.42
N GLY A 183 -5.91 -15.14 -7.90
CA GLY A 183 -7.13 -15.89 -8.07
C GLY A 183 -6.90 -17.38 -8.23
N SER A 184 -7.99 -18.12 -8.28
CA SER A 184 -7.96 -19.55 -8.59
C SER A 184 -9.20 -19.98 -9.36
N ILE A 185 -9.03 -21.04 -10.14
CA ILE A 185 -10.14 -21.69 -10.87
C ILE A 185 -10.13 -23.16 -10.49
N VAL A 186 -11.30 -23.67 -10.11
CA VAL A 186 -11.55 -25.08 -9.87
C VAL A 186 -12.65 -25.52 -10.82
N ILE A 187 -12.38 -26.54 -11.62
CA ILE A 187 -13.37 -27.15 -12.51
C ILE A 187 -13.57 -28.60 -12.10
N THR A 188 -14.82 -28.96 -11.76
CA THR A 188 -15.20 -30.30 -11.37
C THR A 188 -16.28 -30.84 -12.31
N ASP A 189 -16.29 -32.14 -12.50
CA ASP A 189 -17.35 -32.85 -13.23
C ASP A 189 -18.56 -33.03 -12.31
N VAL A 190 -19.69 -32.46 -12.71
CA VAL A 190 -20.93 -32.50 -11.91
C VAL A 190 -21.51 -33.88 -11.70
N ASN A 191 -21.18 -34.87 -12.56
CA ASN A 191 -21.75 -36.22 -12.49
C ASN A 191 -21.02 -37.12 -11.48
N ASN A 192 -19.71 -36.86 -11.24
CA ASN A 192 -18.89 -37.77 -10.44
C ASN A 192 -17.94 -37.05 -9.48
N GLY A 193 -17.94 -35.72 -9.47
CA GLY A 193 -17.10 -34.89 -8.60
C GLY A 193 -15.60 -34.87 -8.95
N THR A 194 -15.19 -35.49 -10.07
CA THR A 194 -13.77 -35.50 -10.44
C THR A 194 -13.28 -34.09 -10.80
N THR A 195 -12.11 -33.75 -10.32
CA THR A 195 -11.45 -32.47 -10.65
C THR A 195 -10.88 -32.53 -12.05
N LYS A 196 -11.31 -31.64 -12.93
CA LYS A 196 -10.83 -31.47 -14.30
C LYS A 196 -9.70 -30.42 -14.40
N ALA A 197 -9.75 -29.37 -13.58
CA ALA A 197 -8.69 -28.38 -13.49
C ALA A 197 -8.61 -27.75 -12.10
N LEU A 198 -7.39 -27.46 -11.69
CA LEU A 198 -7.04 -26.66 -10.51
C LEU A 198 -5.98 -25.65 -10.95
N VAL A 199 -6.30 -24.37 -10.95
CA VAL A 199 -5.42 -23.31 -11.41
C VAL A 199 -5.22 -22.27 -10.32
N THR A 200 -3.99 -21.90 -10.08
CA THR A 200 -3.59 -20.80 -9.20
C THR A 200 -2.98 -19.67 -10.03
N TYR A 201 -3.34 -18.43 -9.76
CA TYR A 201 -2.68 -17.25 -10.32
C TYR A 201 -2.32 -16.27 -9.19
N PRO A 202 -1.15 -15.61 -9.19
CA PRO A 202 0.00 -16.00 -10.03
C PRO A 202 0.53 -17.38 -9.68
N SER A 203 1.20 -18.01 -10.64
CA SER A 203 1.83 -19.31 -10.51
C SER A 203 3.35 -19.17 -10.68
N TYR A 204 4.04 -20.27 -10.79
CA TYR A 204 5.49 -20.33 -10.98
C TYR A 204 5.87 -21.38 -12.02
N ASP A 205 7.08 -21.27 -12.57
CA ASP A 205 7.63 -22.26 -13.51
C ASP A 205 8.22 -23.43 -12.74
N ASN A 206 7.55 -24.60 -12.84
CA ASN A 206 8.00 -25.84 -12.22
C ASN A 206 9.38 -26.28 -12.72
N ASN A 207 9.77 -25.94 -13.94
CA ASN A 207 11.05 -26.38 -14.50
C ASN A 207 12.23 -25.75 -13.75
N MET A 208 12.05 -24.54 -13.23
CA MET A 208 13.07 -23.84 -12.43
C MET A 208 13.28 -24.44 -11.04
N LEU A 209 12.33 -25.26 -10.59
CA LEU A 209 12.37 -25.92 -9.27
C LEU A 209 12.52 -27.45 -9.40
N ALA A 210 12.41 -28.02 -10.59
CA ALA A 210 12.53 -29.45 -10.83
C ALA A 210 13.99 -29.88 -10.92
N ASN A 211 14.34 -31.03 -10.35
CA ASN A 211 15.68 -31.64 -10.33
C ASN A 211 16.76 -30.80 -9.63
N LYS A 212 17.01 -29.58 -10.06
CA LYS A 212 17.91 -28.62 -9.42
C LYS A 212 17.14 -27.34 -9.16
N ILE A 213 17.08 -26.95 -7.88
CA ILE A 213 16.41 -25.72 -7.47
C ILE A 213 17.29 -24.54 -7.86
N GLU A 214 16.76 -23.63 -8.67
CA GLU A 214 17.36 -22.32 -8.91
C GLU A 214 17.05 -21.40 -7.73
N TYR A 215 18.03 -21.26 -6.83
CA TYR A 215 17.83 -20.59 -5.52
C TYR A 215 17.43 -19.13 -5.65
N ASP A 216 17.93 -18.39 -6.62
CA ASP A 216 17.56 -16.99 -6.83
C ASP A 216 16.09 -16.88 -7.25
N TYR A 217 15.64 -17.76 -8.15
CA TYR A 217 14.24 -17.84 -8.54
C TYR A 217 13.35 -18.24 -7.37
N TYR A 218 13.73 -19.25 -6.59
CA TYR A 218 12.97 -19.66 -5.41
C TYR A 218 12.88 -18.55 -4.35
N SER A 219 13.97 -17.81 -4.12
CA SER A 219 13.99 -16.66 -3.23
C SER A 219 13.02 -15.56 -3.70
N THR A 220 12.95 -15.31 -5.01
CA THR A 220 12.00 -14.35 -5.59
C THR A 220 10.55 -14.77 -5.32
N LEU A 221 10.23 -16.06 -5.46
CA LEU A 221 8.90 -16.58 -5.17
C LEU A 221 8.52 -16.46 -3.69
N LEU A 222 9.48 -16.73 -2.78
CA LEU A 222 9.26 -16.62 -1.33
C LEU A 222 9.00 -15.17 -0.88
N ASN A 223 9.69 -14.22 -1.50
CA ASN A 223 9.58 -12.81 -1.14
C ASN A 223 8.46 -12.06 -1.89
N SER A 224 7.75 -12.76 -2.79
CA SER A 224 6.64 -12.15 -3.54
C SER A 224 5.41 -11.95 -2.66
N SER A 225 4.90 -10.71 -2.60
CA SER A 225 3.64 -10.36 -1.92
C SER A 225 2.41 -11.04 -2.55
N ALA A 226 2.54 -11.53 -3.78
CA ALA A 226 1.50 -12.29 -4.48
C ALA A 226 1.40 -13.76 -4.07
N TYR A 227 2.32 -14.26 -3.23
CA TYR A 227 2.33 -15.64 -2.74
C TYR A 227 2.15 -16.71 -3.86
N PRO A 228 3.00 -16.74 -4.90
CA PRO A 228 2.82 -17.66 -6.04
C PRO A 228 2.93 -19.13 -5.66
N LEU A 229 3.60 -19.47 -4.55
CA LEU A 229 3.70 -20.84 -4.01
C LEU A 229 2.45 -21.33 -3.29
N LEU A 230 1.48 -20.43 -2.99
CA LEU A 230 0.25 -20.79 -2.33
C LEU A 230 -0.69 -21.53 -3.30
N ASN A 231 -1.02 -22.79 -3.00
CA ASN A 231 -2.06 -23.51 -3.73
C ASN A 231 -3.45 -22.97 -3.35
N ARG A 232 -3.87 -21.90 -4.04
CA ARG A 232 -5.12 -21.18 -3.72
C ARG A 232 -6.37 -22.03 -3.79
N PRO A 233 -6.56 -22.92 -4.79
CA PRO A 233 -7.73 -23.79 -4.88
C PRO A 233 -7.98 -24.65 -3.64
N THR A 234 -6.92 -25.03 -2.93
CA THR A 234 -7.01 -25.96 -1.80
C THR A 234 -6.74 -25.33 -0.44
N SER A 235 -6.06 -24.18 -0.41
CA SER A 235 -5.51 -23.64 0.83
C SER A 235 -5.98 -22.22 1.15
N GLN A 236 -6.52 -21.47 0.15
CA GLN A 236 -6.96 -20.11 0.39
C GLN A 236 -8.39 -20.06 0.93
N VAL A 237 -8.57 -19.44 2.09
CA VAL A 237 -9.88 -19.11 2.64
C VAL A 237 -10.24 -17.67 2.25
N THR A 238 -11.40 -17.50 1.63
CA THR A 238 -11.92 -16.19 1.23
C THR A 238 -13.39 -16.07 1.58
N THR A 239 -13.88 -14.83 1.70
CA THR A 239 -15.30 -14.56 1.89
C THR A 239 -16.07 -14.97 0.63
N THR A 240 -17.12 -15.78 0.81
CA THR A 240 -17.93 -16.30 -0.29
C THR A 240 -18.79 -15.24 -0.96
N GLY A 241 -19.09 -14.15 -0.24
CA GLY A 241 -19.97 -13.11 -0.74
C GLY A 241 -21.37 -13.63 -1.10
N SER A 242 -22.01 -13.02 -2.14
CA SER A 242 -23.37 -13.37 -2.57
C SER A 242 -23.53 -14.81 -3.13
N THR A 243 -22.42 -15.51 -3.38
CA THR A 243 -22.49 -16.94 -3.77
C THR A 243 -22.96 -17.84 -2.63
N PHE A 244 -22.96 -17.33 -1.40
CA PHE A 244 -23.50 -18.04 -0.25
C PHE A 244 -25.04 -17.96 -0.15
N LYS A 245 -25.68 -17.00 -0.80
CA LYS A 245 -27.15 -16.78 -0.70
C LYS A 245 -28.00 -17.99 -1.12
N PRO A 246 -27.68 -18.74 -2.19
CA PRO A 246 -28.38 -19.99 -2.50
C PRO A 246 -28.30 -21.01 -1.36
N LEU A 247 -27.17 -21.11 -0.67
CA LEU A 247 -27.05 -22.00 0.50
C LEU A 247 -27.92 -21.50 1.67
N SER A 248 -27.92 -20.19 1.96
CA SER A 248 -28.82 -19.60 2.96
C SER A 248 -30.28 -19.85 2.62
N ALA A 249 -30.65 -19.74 1.34
CA ALA A 249 -31.99 -20.07 0.88
C ALA A 249 -32.36 -21.53 1.13
N LEU A 250 -31.49 -22.49 0.83
CA LEU A 250 -31.70 -23.91 1.09
C LEU A 250 -31.88 -24.18 2.59
N ILE A 251 -31.08 -23.55 3.44
CA ILE A 251 -31.22 -23.66 4.90
C ILE A 251 -32.58 -23.14 5.33
N GLY A 252 -32.96 -21.92 4.90
CA GLY A 252 -34.24 -21.30 5.24
C GLY A 252 -35.47 -22.13 4.80
N LEU A 253 -35.38 -22.74 3.64
CA LEU A 253 -36.41 -23.71 3.15
C LEU A 253 -36.42 -24.97 3.97
N GLY A 254 -35.25 -25.56 4.25
CA GLY A 254 -35.13 -26.82 5.02
C GLY A 254 -35.62 -26.71 6.46
N GLU A 255 -35.34 -25.56 7.10
CA GLU A 255 -35.81 -25.26 8.46
C GLU A 255 -37.27 -24.72 8.49
N GLY A 256 -37.93 -24.56 7.35
CA GLY A 256 -39.29 -24.06 7.25
C GLY A 256 -39.46 -22.57 7.66
N ILE A 257 -38.38 -21.81 7.73
CA ILE A 257 -38.38 -20.35 8.09
C ILE A 257 -39.02 -19.56 6.95
N VAL A 258 -38.74 -19.95 5.70
CA VAL A 258 -39.32 -19.35 4.49
C VAL A 258 -39.79 -20.44 3.55
N ASN A 259 -40.69 -20.07 2.67
CA ASN A 259 -41.07 -20.88 1.51
C ASN A 259 -40.91 -20.06 0.22
N THR A 260 -41.16 -20.64 -0.94
CA THR A 260 -40.99 -19.98 -2.23
C THR A 260 -41.84 -18.71 -2.40
N ASP A 261 -42.99 -18.66 -1.69
CA ASP A 261 -43.95 -17.53 -1.79
C ASP A 261 -43.78 -16.49 -0.68
N THR A 262 -42.95 -16.79 0.32
CA THR A 262 -42.69 -15.88 1.42
C THR A 262 -42.10 -14.58 0.91
N LYS A 263 -42.80 -13.46 1.13
CA LYS A 263 -42.38 -12.14 0.72
C LYS A 263 -41.83 -11.36 1.90
N ILE A 264 -40.65 -10.79 1.73
CA ILE A 264 -40.04 -9.86 2.70
C ILE A 264 -39.94 -8.49 2.03
N LYS A 265 -40.32 -7.46 2.78
CA LYS A 265 -40.20 -6.07 2.31
C LYS A 265 -38.80 -5.55 2.57
N ASP A 266 -38.01 -5.38 1.51
CA ASP A 266 -36.69 -4.76 1.56
C ASP A 266 -36.85 -3.27 1.89
N LEU A 267 -36.26 -2.82 2.99
CA LEU A 267 -36.23 -1.40 3.41
C LEU A 267 -34.91 -0.72 3.06
N GLY A 268 -33.99 -1.43 2.38
CA GLY A 268 -32.68 -0.93 1.99
C GLY A 268 -31.59 -1.00 3.06
N ILE A 269 -31.98 -0.91 4.36
CA ILE A 269 -31.08 -1.03 5.49
C ILE A 269 -31.74 -1.91 6.57
N PHE A 270 -30.97 -2.80 7.18
CA PHE A 270 -31.42 -3.67 8.25
C PHE A 270 -30.92 -3.14 9.61
N GLU A 271 -31.83 -2.50 10.36
CA GLU A 271 -31.47 -1.73 11.57
C GLU A 271 -31.47 -2.55 12.87
N LEU A 272 -31.79 -3.86 12.81
CA LEU A 272 -31.87 -4.70 14.01
C LEU A 272 -30.51 -5.13 14.56
N ILE A 273 -29.43 -4.89 13.80
CA ILE A 273 -28.05 -5.20 14.22
C ILE A 273 -27.13 -4.01 13.96
N VAL A 274 -26.03 -3.94 14.71
CA VAL A 274 -25.04 -2.86 14.60
C VAL A 274 -23.66 -3.49 14.31
N PRO A 275 -22.94 -3.03 13.28
CA PRO A 275 -23.35 -2.01 12.30
C PRO A 275 -24.48 -2.52 11.37
N SER A 276 -25.41 -1.62 11.05
CA SER A 276 -26.59 -1.97 10.24
C SER A 276 -26.20 -2.30 8.77
N PRO A 277 -26.37 -3.54 8.30
CA PRO A 277 -26.05 -3.88 6.92
C PRO A 277 -27.01 -3.22 5.95
N ARG A 278 -26.46 -2.84 4.78
CA ARG A 278 -27.23 -2.17 3.73
C ARG A 278 -27.34 -3.06 2.49
N CYS A 279 -28.53 -3.02 1.87
CA CYS A 279 -28.66 -3.55 0.52
C CYS A 279 -27.84 -2.68 -0.44
N TRP A 280 -27.27 -3.29 -1.48
CA TRP A 280 -26.49 -2.55 -2.49
C TRP A 280 -27.30 -1.46 -3.19
N LYS A 281 -28.65 -1.58 -3.17
CA LYS A 281 -29.56 -0.61 -3.78
C LYS A 281 -29.85 0.59 -2.85
N TYR A 282 -29.39 0.59 -1.61
CA TYR A 282 -29.60 1.72 -0.66
C TYR A 282 -29.03 3.04 -1.27
N PRO A 283 -29.75 4.18 -1.12
CA PRO A 283 -30.97 4.44 -0.33
C PRO A 283 -32.28 3.95 -0.92
N GLY A 284 -32.30 3.40 -2.16
CA GLY A 284 -33.43 2.68 -2.68
C GLY A 284 -33.58 1.29 -2.07
N ASN A 285 -34.58 0.54 -2.54
CA ASN A 285 -34.86 -0.82 -2.09
C ASN A 285 -35.48 -1.66 -3.22
N HIS A 286 -35.63 -2.97 -3.02
CA HIS A 286 -36.26 -3.88 -3.99
C HIS A 286 -37.78 -4.04 -3.78
N GLY A 287 -38.35 -3.39 -2.76
CA GLY A 287 -39.76 -3.55 -2.40
C GLY A 287 -40.07 -4.91 -1.77
N SER A 288 -41.29 -5.39 -1.97
CA SER A 288 -41.71 -6.70 -1.43
C SER A 288 -41.35 -7.79 -2.44
N ILE A 289 -40.36 -8.61 -2.10
CA ILE A 289 -39.80 -9.65 -2.98
C ILE A 289 -39.85 -11.03 -2.32
N ASN A 290 -40.04 -12.07 -3.14
CA ASN A 290 -39.96 -13.44 -2.68
C ASN A 290 -38.52 -14.01 -2.80
N LEU A 291 -38.33 -15.24 -2.34
CA LEU A 291 -37.01 -15.89 -2.30
C LEU A 291 -36.29 -15.91 -3.67
N SER A 292 -37.03 -16.29 -4.74
CA SER A 292 -36.47 -16.32 -6.11
C SER A 292 -36.03 -14.92 -6.58
N GLN A 293 -36.88 -13.93 -6.35
CA GLN A 293 -36.55 -12.52 -6.68
C GLN A 293 -35.38 -12.02 -5.83
N ALA A 294 -35.28 -12.42 -4.56
CA ALA A 294 -34.18 -12.04 -3.69
C ALA A 294 -32.82 -12.58 -4.19
N ILE A 295 -32.79 -13.83 -4.67
CA ILE A 295 -31.60 -14.42 -5.31
C ILE A 295 -31.30 -13.68 -6.62
N MET A 296 -32.30 -13.49 -7.48
CA MET A 296 -32.16 -12.81 -8.77
C MET A 296 -31.57 -11.41 -8.64
N HIS A 297 -32.01 -10.65 -7.65
CA HIS A 297 -31.53 -9.28 -7.38
C HIS A 297 -30.32 -9.25 -6.44
N SER A 298 -29.87 -10.38 -5.96
CA SER A 298 -28.80 -10.43 -4.93
C SER A 298 -29.09 -9.50 -3.74
N CYS A 299 -30.31 -9.49 -3.23
CA CYS A 299 -30.76 -8.59 -2.19
C CYS A 299 -30.05 -8.93 -0.85
N ASN A 300 -29.29 -7.97 -0.29
CA ASN A 300 -28.64 -8.18 1.01
C ASN A 300 -29.59 -8.02 2.20
N TYR A 301 -30.73 -7.35 2.01
CA TYR A 301 -31.71 -7.18 3.08
C TYR A 301 -32.52 -8.47 3.33
N TYR A 302 -32.74 -9.26 2.29
CA TYR A 302 -33.49 -10.54 2.38
C TYR A 302 -32.68 -11.61 3.09
N PHE A 303 -31.34 -11.63 2.87
CA PHE A 303 -30.39 -12.61 3.38
C PHE A 303 -29.51 -12.06 4.50
#